data_3c13e7da10dff9711f26b0cae496691d
#
_entry.id   3c13e7da10dff9711f26b0cae496691d
#
_cell.length_a   1.000
_cell.length_b   1.000
_cell.length_c   1.000
_cell.angle_alpha   90.00
_cell.angle_beta   90.00
_cell.angle_gamma   90.00
#
_symmetry.space_group_name_H-M   'P 1'
#
loop_
_entity.id
_entity.type
_entity.pdbx_description
1 polymer ?
#
loop_
_entity_poly.entity_id
_entity_poly.type
_entity_poly.pdbx_seq_one_letter_code
_entity_poly.pdbx_strand_id
1 'polypeptide(L)'
;MAFRSEILIKLDKKGRVLLPAAFRDELPAEDRGAFVLYHSPNLPGVVNGNSRAGFDGMLERLRAEALGPKGSLKVALDDEAFDPAGYLSASARTIAMEPDGRFSLPGEFAEVLEIAEGVMLVGKGDKFQLWNPVRWQSRRDADRTRMADFVRKLGGDA
;
A
#
# COMPACT_ATOMS: atom_id res chain seq x y z
N MET A 1 2.17 -5.22 -13.80
CA MET A 1 2.46 -5.49 -12.39
C MET A 1 1.15 -5.78 -11.67
N ALA A 2 1.05 -6.96 -11.07
CA ALA A 2 -0.18 -7.37 -10.41
C ALA A 2 0.12 -8.16 -9.14
N PHE A 3 0.02 -7.49 -7.99
CA PHE A 3 0.18 -8.13 -6.70
C PHE A 3 -1.09 -8.92 -6.35
N ARG A 4 -0.91 -10.20 -6.05
CA ARG A 4 -1.99 -11.14 -5.71
C ARG A 4 -1.67 -11.88 -4.45
N SER A 5 -2.68 -12.53 -3.88
CA SER A 5 -2.60 -13.39 -2.71
C SER A 5 -2.61 -12.64 -1.38
N GLU A 6 -2.85 -13.39 -0.35
CA GLU A 6 -2.69 -12.93 1.03
C GLU A 6 -1.76 -13.92 1.73
N ILE A 7 -0.72 -13.40 2.35
CA ILE A 7 0.34 -14.22 2.93
C ILE A 7 0.66 -13.71 4.33
N LEU A 8 0.54 -14.58 5.32
CA LEU A 8 0.93 -14.26 6.68
C LEU A 8 2.44 -14.43 6.82
N ILE A 9 3.13 -13.38 7.22
CA ILE A 9 4.57 -13.38 7.43
C ILE A 9 4.86 -13.11 8.90
N LYS A 10 5.66 -13.99 9.51
CA LYS A 10 6.16 -13.76 10.87
C LYS A 10 7.30 -12.75 10.85
N LEU A 11 7.32 -11.86 11.83
CA LEU A 11 8.49 -11.01 12.04
C LEU A 11 9.63 -11.85 12.57
N ASP A 12 10.85 -11.59 12.12
CA ASP A 12 12.01 -12.26 12.70
C ASP A 12 12.39 -11.63 14.06
N LYS A 13 13.43 -12.16 14.70
CA LYS A 13 13.85 -11.68 16.03
C LYS A 13 14.28 -10.22 16.04
N LYS A 14 14.65 -9.68 14.88
CA LYS A 14 15.06 -8.29 14.73
C LYS A 14 13.91 -7.39 14.25
N GLY A 15 12.70 -7.92 14.15
CA GLY A 15 11.55 -7.16 13.67
C GLY A 15 11.52 -6.96 12.16
N ARG A 16 12.26 -7.77 11.41
CA ARG A 16 12.26 -7.70 9.95
C ARG A 16 11.15 -8.56 9.38
N VAL A 17 10.69 -8.15 8.20
CA VAL A 17 9.64 -8.81 7.44
C VAL A 17 10.24 -9.32 6.13
N LEU A 18 9.87 -10.52 5.73
CA LEU A 18 10.24 -11.06 4.43
C LEU A 18 9.17 -10.66 3.41
N LEU A 19 9.56 -9.93 2.35
CA LEU A 19 8.68 -9.73 1.21
C LEU A 19 8.76 -11.00 0.35
N PRO A 20 7.65 -11.77 0.21
CA PRO A 20 7.70 -13.05 -0.52
C PRO A 20 8.08 -12.88 -1.98
N ALA A 21 8.66 -13.93 -2.56
CA ALA A 21 9.02 -13.92 -3.98
C ALA A 21 7.85 -13.57 -4.89
N ALA A 22 6.64 -14.02 -4.55
CA ALA A 22 5.43 -13.69 -5.31
C ALA A 22 5.20 -12.18 -5.41
N PHE A 23 5.62 -11.41 -4.41
CA PHE A 23 5.53 -9.95 -4.42
C PHE A 23 6.78 -9.31 -5.02
N ARG A 24 7.96 -9.83 -4.65
CA ARG A 24 9.21 -9.30 -5.20
C ARG A 24 9.29 -9.39 -6.71
N ASP A 25 8.78 -10.49 -7.27
CA ASP A 25 8.83 -10.71 -8.71
C ASP A 25 7.92 -9.76 -9.49
N GLU A 26 6.95 -9.14 -8.81
CA GLU A 26 6.10 -8.12 -9.41
C GLU A 26 6.73 -6.73 -9.42
N LEU A 27 7.82 -6.53 -8.69
CA LEU A 27 8.56 -5.28 -8.76
C LEU A 27 9.36 -5.23 -10.06
N PRO A 28 9.46 -4.06 -10.72
CA PRO A 28 10.32 -3.92 -11.89
C PRO A 28 11.75 -4.36 -11.57
N ALA A 29 12.45 -4.92 -12.55
CA ALA A 29 13.79 -5.47 -12.35
C ALA A 29 14.75 -4.44 -11.74
N GLU A 30 14.65 -3.19 -12.19
CA GLU A 30 15.48 -2.09 -11.68
C GLU A 30 15.13 -1.67 -10.26
N ASP A 31 13.97 -2.06 -9.75
CA ASP A 31 13.48 -1.68 -8.43
C ASP A 31 13.43 -2.82 -7.43
N ARG A 32 13.97 -4.00 -7.78
CA ARG A 32 13.87 -5.17 -6.89
C ARG A 32 14.61 -5.03 -5.55
N GLY A 33 15.45 -4.02 -5.42
CA GLY A 33 16.12 -3.72 -4.16
C GLY A 33 15.37 -2.77 -3.24
N ALA A 34 14.24 -2.20 -3.67
CA ALA A 34 13.53 -1.20 -2.90
C ALA A 34 12.07 -1.09 -3.31
N PHE A 35 11.25 -0.59 -2.40
CA PHE A 35 9.84 -0.29 -2.65
C PHE A 35 9.41 0.82 -1.70
N VAL A 36 8.18 1.31 -1.86
CA VAL A 36 7.67 2.43 -1.06
C VAL A 36 6.54 1.93 -0.16
N LEU A 37 6.58 2.31 1.11
CA LEU A 37 5.48 2.11 2.06
C LEU A 37 4.90 3.48 2.46
N TYR A 38 3.59 3.52 2.60
CA TYR A 38 2.88 4.72 3.04
C TYR A 38 1.57 4.34 3.73
N HIS A 39 1.13 5.18 4.67
CA HIS A 39 -0.14 4.94 5.35
C HIS A 39 -1.30 5.00 4.36
N SER A 40 -2.30 4.15 4.56
CA SER A 40 -3.54 4.29 3.80
C SER A 40 -4.15 5.67 4.04
N PRO A 41 -4.56 6.40 2.99
CA PRO A 41 -5.11 7.75 3.16
C PRO A 41 -6.40 7.79 3.98
N ASN A 42 -7.16 6.71 4.02
CA ASN A 42 -8.47 6.70 4.66
C ASN A 42 -8.74 5.52 5.58
N LEU A 43 -7.88 4.51 5.59
CA LEU A 43 -8.06 3.32 6.42
C LEU A 43 -7.02 3.31 7.53
N PRO A 44 -7.41 3.68 8.77
CA PRO A 44 -6.47 3.61 9.89
C PRO A 44 -5.94 2.18 10.10
N GLY A 45 -4.66 2.08 10.40
CA GLY A 45 -4.04 0.78 10.70
C GLY A 45 -3.73 -0.07 9.48
N VAL A 46 -3.76 0.50 8.29
CA VAL A 46 -3.38 -0.17 7.05
C VAL A 46 -2.21 0.59 6.42
N VAL A 47 -1.22 -0.16 5.95
CA VAL A 47 -0.05 0.40 5.28
C VAL A 47 -0.05 -0.11 3.83
N ASN A 48 0.07 0.81 2.89
CA ASN A 48 0.14 0.48 1.47
C ASN A 48 1.60 0.35 1.03
N GLY A 49 1.83 -0.53 0.06
CA GLY A 49 3.14 -0.70 -0.56
C GLY A 49 3.04 -0.68 -2.07
N ASN A 50 4.08 -0.17 -2.71
CA ASN A 50 4.13 -0.10 -4.17
C ASN A 50 5.59 -0.05 -4.63
N SER A 51 5.81 -0.36 -5.92
CA SER A 51 7.09 -0.02 -6.54
C SER A 51 7.28 1.49 -6.54
N ARG A 52 8.52 1.94 -6.68
CA ARG A 52 8.79 3.38 -6.78
C ARG A 52 8.07 3.98 -7.99
N ALA A 53 8.15 3.33 -9.13
CA ALA A 53 7.47 3.79 -10.33
C ALA A 53 5.95 3.81 -10.18
N GLY A 54 5.38 2.77 -9.54
CA GLY A 54 3.94 2.71 -9.29
C GLY A 54 3.46 3.81 -8.35
N PHE A 55 4.24 4.10 -7.32
CA PHE A 55 3.93 5.19 -6.39
C PHE A 55 3.99 6.54 -7.10
N ASP A 56 5.05 6.81 -7.85
CA ASP A 56 5.20 8.07 -8.59
C ASP A 56 4.09 8.26 -9.61
N GLY A 57 3.71 7.20 -10.32
CA GLY A 57 2.60 7.25 -11.28
C GLY A 57 1.28 7.55 -10.61
N MET A 58 1.05 7.00 -9.42
CA MET A 58 -0.14 7.31 -8.63
C MET A 58 -0.18 8.78 -8.23
N LEU A 59 0.95 9.35 -7.80
CA LEU A 59 1.04 10.76 -7.43
C LEU A 59 0.72 11.66 -8.64
N GLU A 60 1.23 11.31 -9.82
CA GLU A 60 0.93 12.07 -11.03
C GLU A 60 -0.56 12.07 -11.35
N ARG A 61 -1.20 10.90 -11.28
CA ARG A 61 -2.64 10.79 -11.51
C ARG A 61 -3.43 11.59 -10.47
N LEU A 62 -3.00 11.52 -9.22
CA LEU A 62 -3.64 12.26 -8.15
C LEU A 62 -3.59 13.77 -8.38
N ARG A 63 -2.44 14.28 -8.80
CA ARG A 63 -2.30 15.71 -9.15
C ARG A 63 -3.22 16.09 -10.30
N ALA A 64 -3.25 15.28 -11.35
CA ALA A 64 -4.07 15.57 -12.53
C ALA A 64 -5.55 15.58 -12.18
N GLU A 65 -6.04 14.61 -11.42
CA GLU A 65 -7.45 14.48 -11.08
C GLU A 65 -7.91 15.50 -10.03
N ALA A 66 -7.07 15.74 -9.01
CA ALA A 66 -7.46 16.58 -7.89
C ALA A 66 -7.28 18.06 -8.15
N LEU A 67 -6.26 18.44 -8.90
CA LEU A 67 -5.85 19.84 -9.03
C LEU A 67 -5.98 20.40 -10.45
N GLY A 68 -5.81 19.53 -11.46
CA GLY A 68 -5.71 19.99 -12.84
C GLY A 68 -4.48 20.87 -13.05
N PRO A 69 -4.27 21.42 -14.26
CA PRO A 69 -3.07 22.23 -14.56
C PRO A 69 -2.96 23.49 -13.70
N LYS A 70 -4.08 24.21 -13.50
CA LYS A 70 -4.08 25.45 -12.71
C LYS A 70 -3.89 25.21 -11.24
N GLY A 71 -4.51 24.16 -10.69
CA GLY A 71 -4.36 23.81 -9.29
C GLY A 71 -2.95 23.33 -8.97
N SER A 72 -2.31 22.60 -9.88
CA SER A 72 -0.94 22.16 -9.72
C SER A 72 0.05 23.33 -9.62
N LEU A 73 -0.16 24.35 -10.44
CA LEU A 73 0.67 25.57 -10.37
C LEU A 73 0.45 26.32 -9.04
N LYS A 74 -0.81 26.41 -8.60
CA LYS A 74 -1.11 27.05 -7.32
C LYS A 74 -0.39 26.34 -6.17
N VAL A 75 -0.44 25.02 -6.13
CA VAL A 75 0.25 24.22 -5.10
C VAL A 75 1.76 24.45 -5.14
N ALA A 76 2.35 24.57 -6.33
CA ALA A 76 3.77 24.80 -6.48
C ALA A 76 4.19 26.19 -5.95
N LEU A 77 3.30 27.16 -5.98
CA LEU A 77 3.59 28.56 -5.61
C LEU A 77 3.07 28.95 -4.24
N ASP A 78 2.13 28.20 -3.68
CA ASP A 78 1.47 28.53 -2.42
C ASP A 78 1.53 27.33 -1.48
N ASP A 79 2.42 27.40 -0.50
CA ASP A 79 2.64 26.29 0.45
C ASP A 79 1.47 26.08 1.41
N GLU A 80 0.53 27.01 1.51
CA GLU A 80 -0.70 26.84 2.30
C GLU A 80 -1.79 26.11 1.55
N ALA A 81 -1.70 26.00 0.23
CA ALA A 81 -2.67 25.23 -0.56
C ALA A 81 -2.55 23.74 -0.22
N PHE A 82 -3.71 23.06 -0.06
CA PHE A 82 -3.68 21.63 0.20
C PHE A 82 -3.15 20.87 -1.00
N ASP A 83 -2.13 20.06 -0.75
CA ASP A 83 -1.44 19.26 -1.75
C ASP A 83 -1.57 17.78 -1.39
N PRO A 84 -2.57 17.06 -1.91
CA PRO A 84 -2.76 15.66 -1.56
C PRO A 84 -1.60 14.78 -1.99
N ALA A 85 -1.00 15.01 -3.16
CA ALA A 85 0.15 14.25 -3.61
C ALA A 85 1.39 14.54 -2.75
N GLY A 86 1.59 15.80 -2.38
CA GLY A 86 2.67 16.20 -1.48
C GLY A 86 2.51 15.58 -0.09
N TYR A 87 1.29 15.52 0.41
CA TYR A 87 0.99 14.88 1.69
C TYR A 87 1.41 13.40 1.66
N LEU A 88 1.01 12.66 0.65
CA LEU A 88 1.37 11.26 0.51
C LEU A 88 2.87 11.08 0.34
N SER A 89 3.49 11.92 -0.47
CA SER A 89 4.94 11.86 -0.71
C SER A 89 5.72 12.09 0.58
N ALA A 90 5.33 13.07 1.38
CA ALA A 90 6.01 13.40 2.63
C ALA A 90 5.89 12.26 3.67
N SER A 91 4.77 11.56 3.68
CA SER A 91 4.54 10.46 4.63
C SER A 91 5.08 9.11 4.16
N ALA A 92 5.51 9.02 2.91
CA ALA A 92 6.02 7.78 2.34
C ALA A 92 7.46 7.52 2.78
N ARG A 93 7.82 6.23 2.81
CA ARG A 93 9.19 5.80 3.12
C ARG A 93 9.66 4.83 2.05
N THR A 94 10.83 5.10 1.51
CA THR A 94 11.48 4.14 0.61
C THR A 94 12.18 3.09 1.46
N ILE A 95 11.85 1.85 1.22
CA ILE A 95 12.32 0.72 1.99
C ILE A 95 13.34 -0.05 1.17
N ALA A 96 14.56 -0.18 1.71
CA ALA A 96 15.60 -1.01 1.09
C ALA A 96 15.46 -2.45 1.56
N MET A 97 15.50 -3.40 0.63
CA MET A 97 15.48 -4.83 0.95
C MET A 97 16.88 -5.41 0.93
N GLU A 98 17.10 -6.38 1.79
CA GLU A 98 18.27 -7.26 1.69
C GLU A 98 18.10 -8.20 0.47
N PRO A 99 19.19 -8.81 -0.02
CA PRO A 99 19.11 -9.69 -1.20
C PRO A 99 18.10 -10.83 -1.09
N ASP A 100 17.83 -11.32 0.14
CA ASP A 100 16.85 -12.38 0.38
C ASP A 100 15.41 -11.86 0.48
N GLY A 101 15.20 -10.55 0.39
CA GLY A 101 13.87 -9.95 0.46
C GLY A 101 13.46 -9.47 1.84
N ARG A 102 14.32 -9.62 2.85
CA ARG A 102 14.00 -9.10 4.18
C ARG A 102 14.17 -7.59 4.23
N PHE A 103 13.32 -6.95 4.98
CA PHE A 103 13.40 -5.51 5.21
C PHE A 103 13.02 -5.17 6.65
N SER A 104 13.59 -4.09 7.16
CA SER A 104 13.22 -3.57 8.46
C SER A 104 11.95 -2.75 8.33
N LEU A 105 10.90 -3.13 9.04
CA LEU A 105 9.66 -2.38 9.04
C LEU A 105 9.84 -1.15 9.94
N PRO A 106 9.69 0.07 9.40
CA PRO A 106 9.77 1.26 10.24
C PRO A 106 8.81 1.20 11.42
N GLY A 107 9.27 1.65 12.59
CA GLY A 107 8.49 1.57 13.82
C GLY A 107 7.14 2.25 13.74
N GLU A 108 7.05 3.36 13.01
CA GLU A 108 5.78 4.06 12.81
C GLU A 108 4.72 3.19 12.12
N PHE A 109 5.13 2.32 11.19
CA PHE A 109 4.20 1.40 10.52
C PHE A 109 3.87 0.21 11.42
N ALA A 110 4.85 -0.35 12.10
CA ALA A 110 4.60 -1.43 13.05
C ALA A 110 3.60 -1.00 14.14
N GLU A 111 3.72 0.23 14.60
CA GLU A 111 2.85 0.78 15.63
C GLU A 111 1.39 0.88 15.16
N VAL A 112 1.15 1.48 13.98
CA VAL A 112 -0.23 1.61 13.48
C VAL A 112 -0.85 0.27 13.11
N LEU A 113 -0.05 -0.69 12.69
CA LEU A 113 -0.50 -2.04 12.41
C LEU A 113 -0.82 -2.82 13.69
N GLU A 114 -0.30 -2.38 14.84
CA GLU A 114 -0.45 -3.08 16.12
C GLU A 114 -0.05 -4.54 16.03
N ILE A 115 1.05 -4.82 15.32
CA ILE A 115 1.54 -6.18 15.15
C ILE A 115 2.60 -6.51 16.18
N ALA A 116 2.60 -7.75 16.63
CA ALA A 116 3.61 -8.26 17.57
C ALA A 116 4.42 -9.40 16.94
N GLU A 117 3.75 -10.37 16.34
CA GLU A 117 4.39 -11.58 15.84
C GLU A 117 4.34 -11.72 14.33
N GLY A 118 3.33 -11.15 13.68
CA GLY A 118 3.16 -11.32 12.26
C GLY A 118 2.36 -10.22 11.61
N VAL A 119 2.50 -10.13 10.30
CA VAL A 119 1.80 -9.17 9.46
C VAL A 119 1.20 -9.90 8.27
N MET A 120 0.00 -9.51 7.87
CA MET A 120 -0.63 -10.05 6.68
C MET A 120 -0.26 -9.17 5.48
N LEU A 121 0.36 -9.78 4.48
CA LEU A 121 0.64 -9.13 3.20
C LEU A 121 -0.49 -9.46 2.24
N VAL A 122 -1.10 -8.43 1.67
CA VAL A 122 -2.29 -8.57 0.82
C VAL A 122 -2.05 -7.91 -0.52
N GLY A 123 -2.14 -8.68 -1.60
CA GLY A 123 -2.06 -8.15 -2.96
C GLY A 123 -3.38 -7.53 -3.38
N LYS A 124 -3.34 -6.32 -3.91
CA LYS A 124 -4.51 -5.56 -4.34
C LYS A 124 -4.43 -5.17 -5.81
N GLY A 125 -3.66 -5.90 -6.60
CA GLY A 125 -3.47 -5.61 -8.02
C GLY A 125 -2.31 -4.64 -8.23
N ASP A 126 -2.59 -3.37 -8.33
CA ASP A 126 -1.58 -2.34 -8.59
C ASP A 126 -0.73 -1.98 -7.37
N LYS A 127 -1.10 -2.45 -6.20
CA LYS A 127 -0.38 -2.23 -4.95
C LYS A 127 -0.52 -3.45 -4.05
N PHE A 128 0.24 -3.48 -2.96
CA PHE A 128 0.01 -4.44 -1.89
C PHE A 128 -0.24 -3.67 -0.58
N GLN A 129 -0.72 -4.38 0.42
CA GLN A 129 -1.03 -3.79 1.72
C GLN A 129 -0.46 -4.66 2.84
N LEU A 130 -0.12 -4.00 3.93
CA LEU A 130 0.21 -4.66 5.19
C LEU A 130 -0.96 -4.45 6.14
N TRP A 131 -1.40 -5.53 6.74
CA TRP A 131 -2.53 -5.55 7.66
C TRP A 131 -2.20 -6.27 8.94
N ASN A 132 -2.81 -5.84 10.03
CA ASN A 132 -2.91 -6.66 11.21
C ASN A 132 -3.72 -7.92 10.84
N PRO A 133 -3.23 -9.14 11.17
CA PRO A 133 -3.87 -10.37 10.72
C PRO A 133 -5.34 -10.51 11.16
N VAL A 134 -5.66 -10.08 12.38
CA VAL A 134 -7.04 -10.16 12.89
C VAL A 134 -7.95 -9.18 12.16
N ARG A 135 -7.49 -7.95 11.96
CA ARG A 135 -8.27 -6.95 11.21
C ARG A 135 -8.47 -7.35 9.76
N TRP A 136 -7.46 -7.97 9.16
CA TRP A 136 -7.59 -8.45 7.79
C TRP A 136 -8.68 -9.50 7.64
N GLN A 137 -8.75 -10.43 8.58
CA GLN A 137 -9.77 -11.48 8.53
C GLN A 137 -11.18 -10.87 8.54
N SER A 138 -11.44 -9.90 9.39
CA SER A 138 -12.73 -9.20 9.44
C SER A 138 -13.02 -8.45 8.14
N ARG A 139 -12.02 -7.78 7.59
CA ARG A 139 -12.17 -7.05 6.34
C ARG A 139 -12.44 -8.00 5.17
N ARG A 140 -11.70 -9.09 5.10
CA ARG A 140 -11.89 -10.10 4.05
C ARG A 140 -13.31 -10.67 4.08
N ASP A 141 -13.81 -10.98 5.26
CA ASP A 141 -15.17 -11.51 5.41
C ASP A 141 -16.21 -10.48 4.98
N ALA A 142 -16.05 -9.23 5.35
CA ALA A 142 -16.91 -8.14 4.91
C ALA A 142 -16.86 -7.96 3.38
N ASP A 143 -15.68 -8.02 2.79
CA ASP A 143 -15.51 -7.87 1.35
C ASP A 143 -16.11 -9.05 0.57
N ARG A 144 -16.07 -10.25 1.15
CA ARG A 144 -16.72 -11.41 0.55
C ARG A 144 -18.24 -11.18 0.42
N THR A 145 -18.86 -10.66 1.46
CA THR A 145 -20.28 -10.31 1.44
C THR A 145 -20.58 -9.21 0.42
N ARG A 146 -19.76 -8.17 0.39
CA ARG A 146 -19.89 -7.08 -0.59
C ARG A 146 -19.77 -7.58 -2.02
N MET A 147 -18.84 -8.51 -2.26
CA MET A 147 -18.66 -9.08 -3.60
C MET A 147 -19.88 -9.88 -4.05
N ALA A 148 -20.45 -10.67 -3.15
CA ALA A 148 -21.67 -11.42 -3.45
C ALA A 148 -22.83 -10.46 -3.80
N ASP A 149 -22.99 -9.38 -3.05
CA ASP A 149 -24.02 -8.37 -3.32
C ASP A 149 -23.77 -7.66 -4.64
N PHE A 150 -22.52 -7.32 -4.91
CA PHE A 150 -22.13 -6.65 -6.15
C PHE A 150 -22.45 -7.53 -7.36
N VAL A 151 -22.10 -8.81 -7.32
CA VAL A 151 -22.37 -9.75 -8.41
C VAL A 151 -23.87 -9.90 -8.64
N ARG A 152 -24.66 -9.98 -7.58
CA ARG A 152 -26.12 -10.05 -7.69
C ARG A 152 -26.68 -8.82 -8.41
N LYS A 153 -26.21 -7.62 -8.07
CA LYS A 153 -26.65 -6.39 -8.72
C LYS A 153 -26.25 -6.32 -10.18
N LEU A 154 -25.07 -6.86 -10.51
CA LEU A 154 -24.63 -6.95 -11.91
C LEU A 154 -25.51 -7.85 -12.76
N GLY A 155 -26.10 -8.88 -12.15
CA GLY A 155 -26.98 -9.80 -12.86
C GLY A 155 -28.30 -9.19 -13.31
N GLY A 156 -28.57 -7.93 -12.97
CA GLY A 156 -29.80 -7.26 -13.40
C GLY A 156 -31.05 -7.72 -12.69
N ASP A 157 -30.93 -8.41 -11.59
CA ASP A 157 -32.05 -8.80 -10.74
C ASP A 157 -32.48 -7.57 -9.94
N ALA A 158 -33.33 -6.84 -10.57
CA ALA A 158 -33.91 -5.69 -9.92
C ALA A 158 -34.90 -6.14 -8.86
#